data_a5935f308feeca7c7b22e820cbad2633
#
_entry.id   a5935f308feeca7c7b22e820cbad2633
#
_cell.length_a   1.000
_cell.length_b   1.000
_cell.length_c   1.000
_cell.angle_alpha   90.00
_cell.angle_beta   90.00
_cell.angle_gamma   90.00
#
_symmetry.space_group_name_H-M   'P 1'
#
loop_
_entity.id
_entity.type
_entity.pdbx_description
1 polymer ?
#
loop_
_entity_poly.entity_id
_entity_poly.type
_entity_poly.pdbx_seq_one_letter_code
_entity_poly.pdbx_strand_id
1 'polypeptide(L)'
;MTEKEKKAAAEQKQREMEEMMRQAQESYRQEYASMPYDGPVYGCRREELMLPMQDGVRLYTEIFKPEGLAQFPVLIQRSCYPNQQPLYEINGVELTRRGYGYVVQTCRGTGKSEGHWEPNVNERPDGRDTLQWLNDQPWAESIGYFGASYLALTGWAIADIVPPKVKGMMLTVYGTDRFKSAYEKGLFRHDVLT
;
A
#
# COMPACT_ATOMS: atom_id res chain seq x y z
N MET A 1 0.97 12.76 35.83
CA MET A 1 0.83 13.62 34.63
C MET A 1 -0.52 14.31 34.67
N THR A 2 -0.53 15.62 34.68
CA THR A 2 -1.75 16.43 34.61
C THR A 2 -2.38 16.39 33.24
N GLU A 3 -3.67 16.73 33.09
CA GLU A 3 -4.36 16.82 31.80
C GLU A 3 -3.65 17.81 30.82
N LYS A 4 -3.07 18.88 31.35
CA LYS A 4 -2.30 19.86 30.60
C LYS A 4 -1.01 19.25 30.04
N GLU A 5 -0.30 18.44 30.81
CA GLU A 5 0.92 17.74 30.36
C GLU A 5 0.60 16.68 29.33
N LYS A 6 -0.50 15.93 29.47
CA LYS A 6 -0.95 14.95 28.47
C LYS A 6 -1.29 15.61 27.13
N LYS A 7 -2.00 16.75 27.19
CA LYS A 7 -2.34 17.52 25.97
C LYS A 7 -1.10 18.05 25.27
N ALA A 8 -0.16 18.64 26.04
CA ALA A 8 1.10 19.14 25.47
C ALA A 8 1.95 18.03 24.83
N ALA A 9 2.03 16.85 25.47
CA ALA A 9 2.72 15.69 24.93
C ALA A 9 2.05 15.17 23.64
N ALA A 10 0.72 15.16 23.57
CA ALA A 10 -0.01 14.77 22.37
C ALA A 10 0.22 15.75 21.21
N GLU A 11 0.18 17.06 21.49
CA GLU A 11 0.45 18.11 20.50
C GLU A 11 1.92 18.06 19.98
N GLN A 12 2.86 17.75 20.86
CA GLN A 12 4.25 17.56 20.47
C GLN A 12 4.41 16.34 19.57
N LYS A 13 3.85 15.20 19.95
CA LYS A 13 3.89 13.96 19.15
C LYS A 13 3.25 14.15 17.78
N GLN A 14 2.17 14.91 17.70
CA GLN A 14 1.52 15.23 16.42
C GLN A 14 2.44 16.06 15.53
N ARG A 15 3.09 17.11 16.06
CA ARG A 15 4.06 17.92 15.30
C ARG A 15 5.25 17.11 14.81
N GLU A 16 5.79 16.24 15.64
CA GLU A 16 6.88 15.35 15.25
C GLU A 16 6.47 14.41 14.11
N MET A 17 5.24 13.88 14.16
CA MET A 17 4.69 13.03 13.10
C MET A 17 4.47 13.79 11.80
N GLU A 18 3.94 15.02 11.86
CA GLU A 18 3.76 15.90 10.70
C GLU A 18 5.10 16.25 10.03
N GLU A 19 6.11 16.56 10.85
CA GLU A 19 7.46 16.85 10.34
C GLU A 19 8.10 15.62 9.70
N MET A 20 8.00 14.45 10.33
CA MET A 20 8.49 13.18 9.78
C MET A 20 7.80 12.86 8.44
N MET A 21 6.47 13.09 8.35
CA MET A 21 5.73 12.87 7.10
C MET A 21 6.16 13.85 6.01
N ARG A 22 6.41 15.12 6.35
CA ARG A 22 6.91 16.12 5.41
C ARG A 22 8.29 15.73 4.86
N GLN A 23 9.20 15.28 5.73
CA GLN A 23 10.52 14.79 5.31
C GLN A 23 10.42 13.56 4.42
N ALA A 24 9.55 12.62 4.75
CA ALA A 24 9.29 11.44 3.92
C ALA A 24 8.76 11.83 2.53
N GLN A 25 7.82 12.77 2.43
CA GLN A 25 7.31 13.25 1.15
C GLN A 25 8.42 13.89 0.30
N GLU A 26 9.26 14.70 0.91
CA GLU A 26 10.38 15.33 0.20
C GLU A 26 11.38 14.28 -0.30
N SER A 27 11.72 13.30 0.54
CA SER A 27 12.58 12.18 0.15
C SER A 27 12.01 11.40 -1.04
N TYR A 28 10.71 11.09 -1.04
CA TYR A 28 10.06 10.41 -2.16
C TYR A 28 10.12 11.23 -3.45
N ARG A 29 9.86 12.54 -3.38
CA ARG A 29 9.97 13.42 -4.57
C ARG A 29 11.40 13.47 -5.12
N GLN A 30 12.40 13.57 -4.24
CA GLN A 30 13.80 13.56 -4.63
C GLN A 30 14.22 12.23 -5.25
N GLU A 31 13.75 11.11 -4.71
CA GLU A 31 13.98 9.78 -5.27
C GLU A 31 13.44 9.69 -6.70
N TYR A 32 12.18 10.04 -6.92
CA TYR A 32 11.60 10.07 -8.27
C TYR A 32 12.30 11.05 -9.21
N ALA A 33 12.71 12.22 -8.72
CA ALA A 33 13.44 13.19 -9.52
C ALA A 33 14.84 12.70 -9.93
N SER A 34 15.45 11.83 -9.12
CA SER A 34 16.75 11.22 -9.42
C SER A 34 16.69 10.04 -10.39
N MET A 35 15.51 9.46 -10.61
CA MET A 35 15.32 8.33 -11.52
C MET A 35 15.36 8.83 -12.98
N PRO A 36 16.30 8.34 -13.82
CA PRO A 36 16.32 8.69 -15.24
C PRO A 36 15.00 8.28 -15.90
N TYR A 37 14.40 9.19 -16.64
CA TYR A 37 13.22 8.91 -17.45
C TYR A 37 13.17 9.83 -18.67
N ASP A 38 13.23 9.24 -19.85
CA ASP A 38 13.23 9.91 -21.16
C ASP A 38 11.99 9.56 -22.02
N GLY A 39 11.04 8.83 -21.43
CA GLY A 39 9.80 8.43 -22.07
C GLY A 39 8.73 9.52 -22.09
N PRO A 40 7.57 9.23 -22.72
CA PRO A 40 6.42 10.12 -22.74
C PRO A 40 5.90 10.43 -21.34
N VAL A 41 5.48 11.67 -21.09
CA VAL A 41 4.90 12.10 -19.81
C VAL A 41 3.38 12.21 -19.95
N TYR A 42 2.66 11.51 -19.05
CA TYR A 42 1.20 11.47 -19.06
C TYR A 42 0.60 12.30 -17.92
N GLY A 43 -0.64 12.77 -18.12
CA GLY A 43 -1.46 13.31 -17.04
C GLY A 43 -1.92 12.21 -16.09
N CYS A 44 -2.47 12.60 -14.94
CA CYS A 44 -2.92 11.68 -13.90
C CYS A 44 -4.41 11.88 -13.62
N ARG A 45 -5.22 10.83 -13.85
CA ARG A 45 -6.62 10.77 -13.43
C ARG A 45 -6.73 9.90 -12.18
N ARG A 46 -7.29 10.45 -11.10
CA ARG A 46 -7.55 9.75 -9.84
C ARG A 46 -9.02 9.34 -9.74
N GLU A 47 -9.26 8.13 -9.30
CA GLU A 47 -10.57 7.57 -9.00
C GLU A 47 -10.54 6.93 -7.61
N GLU A 48 -11.67 6.99 -6.90
CA GLU A 48 -11.84 6.34 -5.59
C GLU A 48 -13.06 5.42 -5.65
N LEU A 49 -12.98 4.27 -5.02
CA LEU A 49 -14.11 3.35 -4.90
C LEU A 49 -14.06 2.55 -3.60
N MET A 50 -15.22 2.08 -3.18
CA MET A 50 -15.37 1.09 -2.13
C MET A 50 -15.52 -0.29 -2.78
N LEU A 51 -14.42 -1.04 -2.91
CA LEU A 51 -14.40 -2.33 -3.59
C LEU A 51 -15.02 -3.41 -2.68
N PRO A 52 -16.12 -4.08 -3.11
CA PRO A 52 -16.73 -5.12 -2.31
C PRO A 52 -15.89 -6.41 -2.34
N MET A 53 -15.65 -7.00 -1.17
CA MET A 53 -15.10 -8.33 -1.00
C MET A 53 -16.23 -9.38 -1.07
N GLN A 54 -15.89 -10.66 -1.21
CA GLN A 54 -16.89 -11.75 -1.31
C GLN A 54 -17.83 -11.84 -0.10
N ASP A 55 -17.39 -11.43 1.08
CA ASP A 55 -18.18 -11.40 2.30
C ASP A 55 -19.03 -10.12 2.47
N GLY A 56 -18.99 -9.22 1.48
CA GLY A 56 -19.76 -7.98 1.46
C GLY A 56 -19.09 -6.78 2.12
N VAL A 57 -17.97 -6.95 2.82
CA VAL A 57 -17.17 -5.83 3.38
C VAL A 57 -16.56 -5.05 2.23
N ARG A 58 -16.59 -3.72 2.29
CA ARG A 58 -16.07 -2.86 1.24
C ARG A 58 -14.74 -2.22 1.65
N LEU A 59 -13.74 -2.33 0.77
CA LEU A 59 -12.41 -1.78 1.02
C LEU A 59 -12.16 -0.54 0.17
N TYR A 60 -11.73 0.53 0.82
CA TYR A 60 -11.38 1.78 0.17
C TYR A 60 -10.17 1.60 -0.73
N THR A 61 -10.35 1.93 -2.00
CA THR A 61 -9.35 1.73 -3.04
C THR A 61 -9.22 3.00 -3.86
N GLU A 62 -8.02 3.49 -4.00
CA GLU A 62 -7.67 4.59 -4.89
C GLU A 62 -6.95 4.08 -6.12
N ILE A 63 -7.28 4.65 -7.26
CA ILE A 63 -6.74 4.27 -8.55
C ILE A 63 -6.23 5.52 -9.24
N PHE A 64 -4.98 5.50 -9.62
CA PHE A 64 -4.34 6.53 -10.43
C PHE A 64 -4.09 5.95 -11.82
N LYS A 65 -4.59 6.62 -12.85
CA LYS A 65 -4.53 6.17 -14.24
C LYS A 65 -3.82 7.20 -15.11
N PRO A 66 -2.89 6.79 -16.00
CA PRO A 66 -2.30 7.69 -16.96
C PRO A 66 -3.35 8.13 -17.98
N GLU A 67 -3.45 9.44 -18.21
CA GLU A 67 -4.38 9.99 -19.19
C GLU A 67 -3.93 9.68 -20.63
N GLY A 68 -4.91 9.40 -21.49
CA GLY A 68 -4.65 9.12 -22.91
C GLY A 68 -4.25 7.68 -23.24
N LEU A 69 -4.05 6.82 -22.24
CA LEU A 69 -3.78 5.39 -22.46
C LEU A 69 -5.03 4.55 -22.20
N ALA A 70 -5.36 3.65 -23.11
CA ALA A 70 -6.48 2.71 -22.97
C ALA A 70 -6.11 1.50 -22.08
N GLN A 71 -4.86 1.06 -22.17
CA GLN A 71 -4.28 -0.04 -21.39
C GLN A 71 -2.87 0.33 -20.93
N PHE A 72 -2.51 -0.11 -19.73
CA PHE A 72 -1.21 0.18 -19.13
C PHE A 72 -0.85 -0.86 -18.07
N PRO A 73 0.44 -1.05 -17.77
CA PRO A 73 0.87 -1.85 -16.62
C PRO A 73 0.44 -1.17 -15.32
N VAL A 74 0.06 -1.96 -14.33
CA VAL A 74 -0.47 -1.48 -13.05
C VAL A 74 0.40 -1.95 -11.91
N LEU A 75 0.74 -1.04 -11.01
CA LEU A 75 1.37 -1.36 -9.73
C LEU A 75 0.34 -1.27 -8.61
N ILE A 76 0.30 -2.26 -7.73
CA ILE A 76 -0.64 -2.31 -6.61
C ILE A 76 0.07 -2.48 -5.27
N GLN A 77 -0.47 -1.78 -4.26
CA GLN A 77 -0.15 -1.96 -2.84
C GLN A 77 -1.44 -2.10 -2.02
N ARG A 78 -1.37 -2.91 -0.94
CA ARG A 78 -2.40 -2.94 0.11
C ARG A 78 -1.75 -2.53 1.43
N SER A 79 -2.35 -1.55 2.11
CA SER A 79 -1.73 -0.89 3.26
C SER A 79 -2.66 -0.83 4.46
N CYS A 80 -2.10 -1.08 5.64
CA CYS A 80 -2.75 -0.84 6.93
C CYS A 80 -2.42 0.55 7.53
N TYR A 81 -1.63 1.37 6.85
CA TYR A 81 -1.13 2.64 7.35
C TYR A 81 -1.91 3.84 6.78
N PRO A 82 -3.03 4.26 7.39
CA PRO A 82 -3.86 5.34 6.85
C PRO A 82 -3.14 6.69 6.80
N ASN A 83 -2.15 6.91 7.68
CA ASN A 83 -1.38 8.15 7.74
C ASN A 83 -0.36 8.30 6.60
N GLN A 84 -0.12 7.26 5.78
CA GLN A 84 0.79 7.31 4.65
C GLN A 84 0.12 7.76 3.33
N GLN A 85 -1.14 8.16 3.39
CA GLN A 85 -1.89 8.66 2.23
C GLN A 85 -1.11 9.67 1.37
N PRO A 86 -0.40 10.67 1.93
CA PRO A 86 0.35 11.63 1.12
C PRO A 86 1.50 10.99 0.31
N LEU A 87 2.09 9.88 0.78
CA LEU A 87 3.13 9.15 0.06
C LEU A 87 2.53 8.32 -1.09
N TYR A 88 1.33 7.74 -0.88
CA TYR A 88 0.62 7.02 -1.94
C TYR A 88 0.19 7.95 -3.07
N GLU A 89 -0.18 9.18 -2.75
CA GLU A 89 -0.51 10.20 -3.75
C GLU A 89 0.72 10.58 -4.59
N ILE A 90 1.89 10.74 -3.98
CA ILE A 90 3.15 10.97 -4.71
C ILE A 90 3.45 9.79 -5.64
N ASN A 91 3.37 8.56 -5.13
CA ASN A 91 3.55 7.36 -5.96
C ASN A 91 2.55 7.34 -7.13
N GLY A 92 1.28 7.62 -6.86
CA GLY A 92 0.23 7.64 -7.88
C GLY A 92 0.54 8.63 -9.01
N VAL A 93 0.88 9.86 -8.67
CA VAL A 93 1.22 10.89 -9.65
C VAL A 93 2.49 10.55 -10.42
N GLU A 94 3.56 10.15 -9.74
CA GLU A 94 4.85 9.89 -10.37
C GLU A 94 4.86 8.63 -11.23
N LEU A 95 4.14 7.59 -10.83
CA LEU A 95 3.99 6.37 -11.63
C LEU A 95 3.12 6.63 -12.86
N THR A 96 2.01 7.34 -12.73
CA THR A 96 1.15 7.66 -13.87
C THR A 96 1.84 8.56 -14.89
N ARG A 97 2.66 9.50 -14.45
CA ARG A 97 3.49 10.30 -15.36
C ARG A 97 4.40 9.45 -16.24
N ARG A 98 4.78 8.27 -15.79
CA ARG A 98 5.63 7.28 -16.49
C ARG A 98 4.84 6.20 -17.23
N GLY A 99 3.51 6.35 -17.34
CA GLY A 99 2.64 5.43 -18.06
C GLY A 99 2.21 4.19 -17.29
N TYR A 100 2.44 4.14 -15.97
CA TYR A 100 1.94 3.08 -15.10
C TYR A 100 0.63 3.50 -14.41
N GLY A 101 -0.33 2.59 -14.30
CA GLY A 101 -1.40 2.74 -13.33
C GLY A 101 -0.89 2.44 -11.93
N TYR A 102 -1.50 3.05 -10.92
CA TYR A 102 -1.20 2.74 -9.53
C TYR A 102 -2.51 2.54 -8.75
N VAL A 103 -2.57 1.45 -8.00
CA VAL A 103 -3.71 1.10 -7.14
C VAL A 103 -3.22 0.99 -5.72
N VAL A 104 -3.85 1.71 -4.81
CA VAL A 104 -3.63 1.54 -3.38
C VAL A 104 -4.94 1.24 -2.68
N GLN A 105 -4.98 0.17 -1.90
CA GLN A 105 -6.13 -0.24 -1.12
C GLN A 105 -5.78 -0.23 0.37
N THR A 106 -6.64 0.37 1.19
CA THR A 106 -6.50 0.22 2.65
C THR A 106 -7.05 -1.12 3.12
N CYS A 107 -6.31 -1.77 4.02
CA CYS A 107 -6.73 -3.05 4.60
C CYS A 107 -8.03 -2.91 5.38
N ARG A 108 -8.75 -4.00 5.54
CA ARG A 108 -10.00 -4.11 6.30
C ARG A 108 -9.90 -3.45 7.68
N GLY A 109 -10.87 -2.60 8.04
CA GLY A 109 -10.89 -1.89 9.32
C GLY A 109 -9.82 -0.81 9.50
N THR A 110 -9.14 -0.39 8.42
CA THR A 110 -8.18 0.70 8.45
C THR A 110 -8.57 1.83 7.49
N GLY A 111 -8.17 3.05 7.79
CA GLY A 111 -8.49 4.22 6.97
C GLY A 111 -9.99 4.38 6.75
N LYS A 112 -10.40 4.38 5.46
CA LYS A 112 -11.81 4.46 5.04
C LYS A 112 -12.43 3.07 4.75
N SER A 113 -11.67 1.97 4.88
CA SER A 113 -12.18 0.62 4.67
C SER A 113 -13.11 0.19 5.78
N GLU A 114 -14.15 -0.55 5.42
CA GLU A 114 -15.10 -1.15 6.37
C GLU A 114 -14.50 -2.36 7.09
N GLY A 115 -15.30 -2.92 8.01
CA GLY A 115 -14.95 -4.11 8.78
C GLY A 115 -14.12 -3.80 10.01
N HIS A 116 -13.46 -4.84 10.52
CA HIS A 116 -12.63 -4.76 11.72
C HIS A 116 -11.19 -5.13 11.40
N TRP A 117 -10.25 -4.33 11.92
CA TRP A 117 -8.83 -4.60 11.77
C TRP A 117 -8.40 -5.78 12.66
N GLU A 118 -7.95 -6.84 12.02
CA GLU A 118 -7.37 -8.01 12.68
C GLU A 118 -6.14 -8.43 11.88
N PRO A 119 -4.93 -8.11 12.38
CA PRO A 119 -3.70 -8.32 11.64
C PRO A 119 -3.49 -9.79 11.22
N ASN A 120 -3.05 -10.01 9.99
CA ASN A 120 -2.74 -11.31 9.39
C ASN A 120 -3.95 -12.24 9.13
N VAL A 121 -5.17 -11.85 9.45
CA VAL A 121 -6.36 -12.73 9.33
C VAL A 121 -7.02 -12.59 7.96
N ASN A 122 -7.31 -11.38 7.53
CA ASN A 122 -8.09 -11.13 6.31
C ASN A 122 -7.26 -10.81 5.06
N GLU A 123 -5.92 -10.80 5.15
CA GLU A 123 -5.06 -10.35 4.05
C GLU A 123 -5.16 -11.26 2.82
N ARG A 124 -5.33 -12.57 3.05
CA ARG A 124 -5.44 -13.55 1.96
C ARG A 124 -6.78 -13.47 1.21
N PRO A 125 -7.96 -13.56 1.84
CA PRO A 125 -9.22 -13.43 1.14
C PRO A 125 -9.38 -12.05 0.48
N ASP A 126 -9.11 -10.97 1.18
CA ASP A 126 -9.21 -9.61 0.66
C ASP A 126 -8.25 -9.36 -0.51
N GLY A 127 -7.01 -9.84 -0.40
CA GLY A 127 -6.02 -9.72 -1.45
C GLY A 127 -6.38 -10.50 -2.70
N ARG A 128 -6.93 -11.73 -2.55
CA ARG A 128 -7.44 -12.52 -3.66
C ARG A 128 -8.55 -11.79 -4.41
N ASP A 129 -9.55 -11.31 -3.69
CA ASP A 129 -10.70 -10.63 -4.27
C ASP A 129 -10.28 -9.34 -4.99
N THR A 130 -9.36 -8.59 -4.39
CA THR A 130 -8.81 -7.37 -4.97
C THR A 130 -8.01 -7.64 -6.24
N LEU A 131 -7.13 -8.64 -6.25
CA LEU A 131 -6.35 -8.99 -7.44
C LEU A 131 -7.21 -9.60 -8.54
N GLN A 132 -8.24 -10.37 -8.20
CA GLN A 132 -9.19 -10.88 -9.20
C GLN A 132 -9.95 -9.73 -9.85
N TRP A 133 -10.47 -8.80 -9.05
CA TRP A 133 -11.12 -7.60 -9.58
C TRP A 133 -10.20 -6.80 -10.51
N LEU A 134 -8.93 -6.59 -10.10
CA LEU A 134 -7.97 -5.85 -10.92
C LEU A 134 -7.59 -6.59 -12.20
N ASN A 135 -7.48 -7.93 -12.15
CA ASN A 135 -7.24 -8.79 -13.31
C ASN A 135 -8.33 -8.65 -14.37
N ASP A 136 -9.57 -8.46 -13.94
CA ASP A 136 -10.72 -8.37 -14.83
C ASP A 136 -10.91 -6.96 -15.43
N GLN A 137 -10.10 -5.98 -14.99
CA GLN A 137 -10.17 -4.64 -15.55
C GLN A 137 -9.60 -4.61 -16.98
N PRO A 138 -10.33 -4.04 -17.97
CA PRO A 138 -9.89 -3.97 -19.35
C PRO A 138 -8.68 -3.05 -19.54
N TRP A 139 -8.48 -2.08 -18.65
CA TRP A 139 -7.37 -1.14 -18.69
C TRP A 139 -6.08 -1.68 -18.04
N ALA A 140 -6.15 -2.74 -17.25
CA ALA A 140 -4.97 -3.37 -16.66
C ALA A 140 -4.34 -4.35 -17.67
N GLU A 141 -3.20 -3.99 -18.24
CA GLU A 141 -2.44 -4.83 -19.17
C GLU A 141 -1.69 -5.94 -18.42
N SER A 142 -0.96 -5.56 -17.41
CA SER A 142 -0.22 -6.43 -16.50
C SER A 142 -0.24 -5.83 -15.08
N ILE A 143 0.04 -6.66 -14.07
CA ILE A 143 0.00 -6.26 -12.68
C ILE A 143 1.35 -6.58 -12.02
N GLY A 144 1.93 -5.59 -11.33
CA GLY A 144 3.03 -5.75 -10.39
C GLY A 144 2.55 -5.46 -8.98
N TYR A 145 2.87 -6.33 -8.04
CA TYR A 145 2.60 -6.09 -6.63
C TYR A 145 3.87 -5.64 -5.93
N PHE A 146 3.81 -4.59 -5.09
CA PHE A 146 4.99 -4.19 -4.33
C PHE A 146 4.64 -3.73 -2.93
N GLY A 147 5.57 -3.88 -2.01
CA GLY A 147 5.38 -3.44 -0.64
C GLY A 147 6.57 -3.75 0.26
N ALA A 148 6.66 -2.98 1.32
CA ALA A 148 7.63 -3.19 2.40
C ALA A 148 6.89 -3.39 3.73
N SER A 149 7.51 -4.11 4.66
CA SER A 149 6.93 -4.37 5.98
C SER A 149 5.55 -5.05 5.88
N TYR A 150 4.50 -4.51 6.50
CA TYR A 150 3.15 -5.07 6.42
C TYR A 150 2.58 -5.10 4.99
N LEU A 151 2.96 -4.15 4.13
CA LEU A 151 2.56 -4.17 2.72
C LEU A 151 3.19 -5.34 1.96
N ALA A 152 4.37 -5.82 2.40
CA ALA A 152 4.95 -7.05 1.87
C ALA A 152 4.21 -8.29 2.41
N LEU A 153 3.77 -8.28 3.67
CA LEU A 153 2.92 -9.35 4.23
C LEU A 153 1.65 -9.55 3.41
N THR A 154 0.95 -8.46 3.07
CA THR A 154 -0.27 -8.53 2.27
C THR A 154 -0.03 -9.16 0.89
N GLY A 155 1.16 -8.98 0.31
CA GLY A 155 1.60 -9.65 -0.91
C GLY A 155 1.95 -11.13 -0.68
N TRP A 156 2.70 -11.45 0.36
CA TRP A 156 3.04 -12.85 0.71
C TRP A 156 1.79 -13.69 0.98
N ALA A 157 0.74 -13.11 1.58
CA ALA A 157 -0.51 -13.80 1.87
C ALA A 157 -1.21 -14.37 0.61
N ILE A 158 -0.89 -13.86 -0.57
CA ILE A 158 -1.55 -14.21 -1.85
C ILE A 158 -0.59 -14.71 -2.93
N ALA A 159 0.71 -14.81 -2.65
CA ALA A 159 1.73 -15.08 -3.67
C ALA A 159 1.52 -16.41 -4.44
N ASP A 160 0.86 -17.39 -3.83
CA ASP A 160 0.54 -18.70 -4.41
C ASP A 160 -0.81 -18.75 -5.16
N ILE A 161 -1.60 -17.67 -5.13
CA ILE A 161 -2.95 -17.62 -5.73
C ILE A 161 -3.17 -16.43 -6.65
N VAL A 162 -2.10 -15.85 -7.20
CA VAL A 162 -2.19 -14.67 -8.06
C VAL A 162 -2.81 -14.98 -9.41
N PRO A 163 -3.64 -14.07 -9.96
CA PRO A 163 -4.23 -14.24 -11.29
C PRO A 163 -3.21 -14.01 -12.41
N PRO A 164 -3.53 -14.42 -13.67
CA PRO A 164 -2.57 -14.46 -14.79
C PRO A 164 -1.92 -13.12 -15.17
N LYS A 165 -2.58 -11.98 -14.94
CA LYS A 165 -1.99 -10.66 -15.25
C LYS A 165 -0.91 -10.24 -14.23
N VAL A 166 -0.81 -10.87 -13.07
CA VAL A 166 0.30 -10.62 -12.12
C VAL A 166 1.59 -11.19 -12.68
N LYS A 167 2.56 -10.31 -12.95
CA LYS A 167 3.85 -10.67 -13.58
C LYS A 167 5.02 -10.66 -12.63
N GLY A 168 4.88 -10.02 -11.49
CA GLY A 168 5.94 -9.98 -10.49
C GLY A 168 5.47 -9.36 -9.17
N MET A 169 6.20 -9.70 -8.11
CA MET A 169 5.99 -9.15 -6.78
C MET A 169 7.35 -8.73 -6.19
N MET A 170 7.44 -7.49 -5.73
CA MET A 170 8.61 -6.97 -5.01
C MET A 170 8.22 -6.78 -3.54
N LEU A 171 8.57 -7.75 -2.70
CA LEU A 171 8.18 -7.82 -1.30
C LEU A 171 9.43 -7.71 -0.43
N THR A 172 9.57 -6.61 0.29
CA THR A 172 10.80 -6.27 1.02
C THR A 172 10.52 -6.05 2.51
N VAL A 173 11.59 -6.13 3.31
CA VAL A 173 11.56 -5.82 4.76
C VAL A 173 10.50 -6.65 5.50
N TYR A 174 10.30 -7.90 5.10
CA TYR A 174 9.39 -8.84 5.74
C TYR A 174 9.85 -10.29 5.53
N GLY A 175 9.96 -11.04 6.63
CA GLY A 175 10.31 -12.46 6.59
C GLY A 175 9.14 -13.32 6.13
N THR A 176 9.40 -14.30 5.29
CA THR A 176 8.40 -15.27 4.80
C THR A 176 7.92 -16.24 5.89
N ASP A 177 8.72 -16.44 6.93
CA ASP A 177 8.42 -17.26 8.08
C ASP A 177 8.28 -16.39 9.34
N ARG A 178 7.04 -16.09 9.73
CA ARG A 178 6.74 -15.24 10.89
C ARG A 178 7.21 -15.83 12.19
N PHE A 179 7.16 -17.17 12.34
CA PHE A 179 7.64 -17.80 13.55
C PHE A 179 9.16 -17.59 13.70
N LYS A 180 9.94 -17.87 12.65
CA LYS A 180 11.39 -17.64 12.67
C LYS A 180 11.77 -16.16 12.80
N SER A 181 10.95 -15.26 12.29
CA SER A 181 11.16 -13.81 12.46
C SER A 181 10.88 -13.35 13.89
N ALA A 182 9.89 -13.93 14.57
CA ALA A 182 9.47 -13.55 15.91
C ALA A 182 10.22 -14.31 17.02
N TYR A 183 10.78 -15.48 16.73
CA TYR A 183 11.47 -16.32 17.70
C TYR A 183 12.87 -16.69 17.20
N GLU A 184 13.87 -16.46 18.03
CA GLU A 184 15.23 -16.92 17.81
C GLU A 184 15.58 -17.98 18.84
N LYS A 185 15.90 -19.20 18.37
CA LYS A 185 16.23 -20.35 19.23
C LYS A 185 15.18 -20.63 20.32
N GLY A 186 13.89 -20.38 19.99
CA GLY A 186 12.77 -20.56 20.90
C GLY A 186 12.50 -19.39 21.86
N LEU A 187 13.30 -18.32 21.82
CA LEU A 187 13.10 -17.11 22.59
C LEU A 187 12.38 -16.05 21.74
N PHE A 188 11.35 -15.44 22.31
CA PHE A 188 10.61 -14.36 21.66
C PHE A 188 11.46 -13.10 21.51
N ARG A 189 11.50 -12.55 20.32
CA ARG A 189 12.24 -11.33 19.99
C ARG A 189 11.38 -10.09 20.24
N HIS A 190 11.61 -9.43 21.38
CA HIS A 190 10.92 -8.19 21.73
C HIS A 190 11.22 -7.03 20.77
N ASP A 191 12.43 -7.01 20.19
CA ASP A 191 12.93 -5.97 19.28
C ASP A 191 12.22 -5.93 17.92
N VAL A 192 11.43 -6.96 17.60
CA VAL A 192 10.74 -7.08 16.30
C VAL A 192 9.26 -6.67 16.40
N LEU A 193 8.69 -6.54 17.61
CA LEU A 193 7.25 -6.32 17.84
C LEU A 193 6.94 -5.05 18.66
N THR A 194 7.93 -4.28 19.01
CA THR A 194 7.84 -2.93 19.56
C THR A 194 8.14 -1.91 18.48
#